data_e80981ba85d94e0b7d0723d76b2d0f96
#
_entry.id   e80981ba85d94e0b7d0723d76b2d0f96
#
_cell.length_a   1.000
_cell.length_b   1.000
_cell.length_c   1.000
_cell.angle_alpha   90.00
_cell.angle_beta   90.00
_cell.angle_gamma   90.00
#
_symmetry.space_group_name_H-M   'P 1'
#
loop_
_entity.id
_entity.type
_entity.pdbx_description
1 polymer ?
#
loop_
_entity_poly.entity_id
_entity_poly.type
_entity_poly.pdbx_seq_one_letter_code
_entity_poly.pdbx_strand_id
1 'polypeptide(L)'
;YGIEEPDLTKLEAFIGPPLADSFMQFYGFPEQKAWEACTVYRERFIPIGAYENKVFEGVPEMLQQMKEKGIQIAIASSKPEVSVRKILEHFDLMRYFDVVVGSAPDGSHGTKEEIVERALSELGVQALPDEDRYSQCVMVGDRKFDICGAKKHGVTAVGVSFGFADEGELEQAGADYIVDSIEEMTDFLIRP
;
A
#
# COMPACT_ATOMS: atom_id res chain seq x y z
N TYR A 1 -1.67 23.83 14.06
CA TYR A 1 -0.77 24.69 13.30
C TYR A 1 -1.44 25.93 12.73
N GLY A 2 -2.75 26.15 12.99
CA GLY A 2 -3.50 27.31 12.50
C GLY A 2 -3.78 27.28 10.99
N ILE A 3 -3.71 26.13 10.37
CA ILE A 3 -4.05 25.91 8.96
C ILE A 3 -5.49 25.39 8.93
N GLU A 4 -6.33 26.05 8.16
CA GLU A 4 -7.70 25.59 7.89
C GLU A 4 -7.76 25.03 6.46
N GLU A 5 -8.29 23.82 6.32
CA GLU A 5 -8.57 23.22 4.99
C GLU A 5 -10.07 22.96 4.88
N PRO A 6 -10.80 23.88 4.25
CA PRO A 6 -12.25 23.76 4.11
C PRO A 6 -12.68 22.67 3.12
N ASP A 7 -11.78 22.27 2.22
CA ASP A 7 -12.00 21.22 1.23
C ASP A 7 -11.20 19.96 1.61
N LEU A 8 -11.87 19.03 2.29
CA LEU A 8 -11.24 17.80 2.77
C LEU A 8 -10.80 16.86 1.64
N THR A 9 -11.30 17.02 0.42
CA THR A 9 -10.86 16.19 -0.72
C THR A 9 -9.38 16.41 -1.06
N LYS A 10 -8.85 17.61 -0.79
CA LYS A 10 -7.42 17.89 -0.94
C LYS A 10 -6.52 17.06 -0.02
N LEU A 11 -7.07 16.53 1.07
CA LEU A 11 -6.33 15.67 1.98
C LEU A 11 -6.13 14.26 1.41
N GLU A 12 -6.84 13.87 0.36
CA GLU A 12 -6.65 12.59 -0.33
C GLU A 12 -5.24 12.48 -0.92
N ALA A 13 -4.62 13.61 -1.29
CA ALA A 13 -3.24 13.66 -1.73
C ALA A 13 -2.21 13.16 -0.67
N PHE A 14 -2.62 13.07 0.61
CA PHE A 14 -1.82 12.47 1.68
C PHE A 14 -1.87 10.94 1.70
N ILE A 15 -2.75 10.32 0.88
CA ILE A 15 -2.87 8.87 0.80
C ILE A 15 -1.88 8.35 -0.23
N GLY A 16 -0.99 7.47 0.21
CA GLY A 16 0.05 6.83 -0.62
C GLY A 16 1.47 7.26 -0.25
N PRO A 17 1.84 8.56 -0.35
CA PRO A 17 3.21 8.98 -0.02
C PRO A 17 3.50 8.88 1.49
N PRO A 18 4.81 8.87 1.88
CA PRO A 18 5.20 9.04 3.27
C PRO A 18 4.62 10.33 3.86
N LEU A 19 4.06 10.24 5.07
CA LEU A 19 3.32 11.36 5.68
C LEU A 19 4.17 12.63 5.87
N ALA A 20 5.45 12.47 6.22
CA ALA A 20 6.37 13.60 6.37
C ALA A 20 6.56 14.33 5.03
N ASP A 21 6.71 13.59 3.93
CA ASP A 21 6.87 14.15 2.59
C ASP A 21 5.61 14.95 2.19
N SER A 22 4.43 14.43 2.52
CA SER A 22 3.17 15.13 2.29
C SER A 22 3.10 16.45 3.06
N PHE A 23 3.51 16.51 4.34
CA PHE A 23 3.56 17.76 5.09
C PHE A 23 4.58 18.75 4.51
N MET A 24 5.72 18.28 4.03
CA MET A 24 6.71 19.14 3.36
C MET A 24 6.15 19.68 2.03
N GLN A 25 5.56 18.81 1.22
CA GLN A 25 5.09 19.15 -0.12
C GLN A 25 3.87 20.07 -0.09
N PHE A 26 2.85 19.76 0.70
CA PHE A 26 1.56 20.45 0.65
C PHE A 26 1.47 21.67 1.58
N TYR A 27 2.21 21.65 2.70
CA TYR A 27 2.21 22.75 3.66
C TYR A 27 3.54 23.49 3.78
N GLY A 28 4.55 23.09 3.00
CA GLY A 28 5.86 23.73 3.01
C GLY A 28 6.57 23.63 4.37
N PHE A 29 6.30 22.59 5.15
CA PHE A 29 6.95 22.43 6.45
C PHE A 29 8.41 22.07 6.25
N PRO A 30 9.34 22.66 7.02
CA PRO A 30 10.69 22.12 7.14
C PRO A 30 10.64 20.68 7.66
N GLU A 31 11.64 19.88 7.31
CA GLU A 31 11.71 18.45 7.66
C GLU A 31 11.42 18.17 9.15
N GLN A 32 12.08 18.88 10.05
CA GLN A 32 11.86 18.72 11.49
C GLN A 32 10.39 18.95 11.88
N LYS A 33 9.77 20.01 11.34
CA LYS A 33 8.36 20.33 11.61
C LYS A 33 7.41 19.29 11.01
N ALA A 34 7.76 18.73 9.85
CA ALA A 34 6.99 17.65 9.23
C ALA A 34 6.97 16.39 10.12
N TRP A 35 8.11 16.02 10.70
CA TRP A 35 8.20 14.92 11.66
C TRP A 35 7.43 15.19 12.97
N GLU A 36 7.46 16.40 13.48
CA GLU A 36 6.63 16.82 14.62
C GLU A 36 5.14 16.68 14.27
N ALA A 37 4.73 17.13 13.09
CA ALA A 37 3.35 16.97 12.61
C ALA A 37 2.93 15.50 12.46
N CYS A 38 3.82 14.63 11.99
CA CYS A 38 3.59 13.19 11.98
C CYS A 38 3.33 12.63 13.39
N THR A 39 4.03 13.14 14.41
CA THR A 39 3.82 12.73 15.79
C THR A 39 2.44 13.12 16.28
N VAL A 40 2.04 14.38 16.06
CA VAL A 40 0.70 14.90 16.42
C VAL A 40 -0.40 14.13 15.69
N TYR A 41 -0.23 13.87 14.39
CA TYR A 41 -1.15 13.05 13.61
C TYR A 41 -1.35 11.65 14.23
N ARG A 42 -0.26 11.00 14.64
CA ARG A 42 -0.27 9.65 15.22
C ARG A 42 -1.00 9.58 16.57
N GLU A 43 -1.02 10.66 17.35
CA GLU A 43 -1.75 10.73 18.63
C GLU A 43 -3.25 10.44 18.45
N ARG A 44 -3.85 10.89 17.33
CA ARG A 44 -5.24 10.57 16.99
C ARG A 44 -5.34 9.31 16.15
N PHE A 45 -4.45 9.17 15.16
CA PHE A 45 -4.55 8.08 14.20
C PHE A 45 -4.45 6.70 14.87
N ILE A 46 -3.48 6.50 15.77
CA ILE A 46 -3.24 5.19 16.38
C ILE A 46 -4.43 4.68 17.21
N PRO A 47 -5.02 5.48 18.12
CA PRO A 47 -6.15 5.00 18.92
C PRO A 47 -7.50 5.04 18.23
N ILE A 48 -7.68 5.85 17.21
CA ILE A 48 -9.00 6.12 16.61
C ILE A 48 -8.96 5.97 15.08
N GLY A 49 -8.18 6.79 14.39
CA GLY A 49 -8.22 6.91 12.94
C GLY A 49 -7.86 5.61 12.21
N ALA A 50 -7.01 4.78 12.80
CA ALA A 50 -6.65 3.48 12.25
C ALA A 50 -7.85 2.53 12.10
N TYR A 51 -8.93 2.77 12.82
CA TYR A 51 -10.13 1.94 12.84
C TYR A 51 -11.34 2.60 12.14
N GLU A 52 -11.17 3.84 11.67
CA GLU A 52 -12.19 4.57 10.89
C GLU A 52 -12.18 4.18 9.40
N ASN A 53 -11.60 3.02 9.07
CA ASN A 53 -11.55 2.46 7.73
C ASN A 53 -12.74 1.52 7.49
N LYS A 54 -12.91 1.18 6.22
CA LYS A 54 -13.81 0.10 5.81
C LYS A 54 -13.03 -0.82 4.85
N VAL A 55 -13.24 -2.13 5.02
CA VAL A 55 -12.78 -3.10 4.04
C VAL A 55 -13.69 -3.03 2.83
N PHE A 56 -13.12 -3.02 1.63
CA PHE A 56 -13.92 -3.13 0.41
C PHE A 56 -14.69 -4.45 0.40
N GLU A 57 -15.94 -4.39 -0.05
CA GLU A 57 -16.78 -5.57 -0.21
C GLU A 57 -16.12 -6.56 -1.18
N GLY A 58 -16.12 -7.84 -0.83
CA GLY A 58 -15.50 -8.90 -1.61
C GLY A 58 -14.02 -9.16 -1.30
N VAL A 59 -13.31 -8.27 -0.58
CA VAL A 59 -11.89 -8.49 -0.24
C VAL A 59 -11.68 -9.71 0.65
N PRO A 60 -12.44 -9.95 1.73
CA PRO A 60 -12.25 -11.15 2.54
C PRO A 60 -12.45 -12.44 1.73
N GLU A 61 -13.45 -12.48 0.86
CA GLU A 61 -13.76 -13.60 -0.01
C GLU A 61 -12.66 -13.85 -1.04
N MET A 62 -12.13 -12.80 -1.64
CA MET A 62 -10.98 -12.87 -2.56
C MET A 62 -9.75 -13.45 -1.85
N LEU A 63 -9.40 -12.93 -0.68
CA LEU A 63 -8.26 -13.40 0.10
C LEU A 63 -8.41 -14.88 0.49
N GLN A 64 -9.63 -15.29 0.86
CA GLN A 64 -9.93 -16.68 1.15
C GLN A 64 -9.71 -17.58 -0.07
N GLN A 65 -10.20 -17.19 -1.24
CA GLN A 65 -10.01 -17.95 -2.48
C GLN A 65 -8.53 -18.06 -2.86
N MET A 66 -7.76 -17.00 -2.68
CA MET A 66 -6.32 -17.02 -2.93
C MET A 66 -5.60 -18.03 -2.02
N LYS A 67 -5.95 -18.05 -0.72
CA LYS A 67 -5.37 -19.02 0.24
C LYS A 67 -5.77 -20.47 -0.11
N GLU A 68 -6.98 -20.71 -0.52
CA GLU A 68 -7.44 -22.04 -0.97
C GLU A 68 -6.68 -22.54 -2.20
N LYS A 69 -6.22 -21.63 -3.06
CA LYS A 69 -5.35 -21.93 -4.20
C LYS A 69 -3.86 -22.02 -3.84
N GLY A 70 -3.48 -21.83 -2.58
CA GLY A 70 -2.10 -21.90 -2.12
C GLY A 70 -1.26 -20.68 -2.53
N ILE A 71 -1.89 -19.56 -2.88
CA ILE A 71 -1.20 -18.31 -3.24
C ILE A 71 -0.64 -17.70 -1.96
N GLN A 72 0.64 -17.34 -1.97
CA GLN A 72 1.25 -16.56 -0.90
C GLN A 72 0.82 -15.10 -1.00
N ILE A 73 0.44 -14.49 0.12
CA ILE A 73 -0.09 -13.14 0.14
C ILE A 73 0.75 -12.28 1.09
N ALA A 74 1.21 -11.13 0.59
CA ALA A 74 1.97 -10.17 1.39
C ALA A 74 1.32 -8.79 1.39
N ILE A 75 1.51 -8.06 2.49
CA ILE A 75 1.31 -6.61 2.53
C ILE A 75 2.66 -5.92 2.38
N ALA A 76 2.68 -4.89 1.51
CA ALA A 76 3.78 -3.96 1.33
C ALA A 76 3.25 -2.51 1.43
N SER A 77 3.24 -1.94 2.62
CA SER A 77 2.57 -0.65 2.91
C SER A 77 3.55 0.44 3.37
N SER A 78 3.39 1.66 2.86
CA SER A 78 4.11 2.84 3.37
C SER A 78 3.66 3.26 4.79
N LYS A 79 2.56 2.68 5.27
CA LYS A 79 2.10 2.86 6.65
C LYS A 79 3.04 2.12 7.64
N PRO A 80 3.27 2.64 8.85
CA PRO A 80 4.07 1.93 9.85
C PRO A 80 3.53 0.51 10.09
N GLU A 81 4.42 -0.49 10.07
CA GLU A 81 4.07 -1.91 10.16
C GLU A 81 3.18 -2.24 11.36
N VAL A 82 3.48 -1.64 12.53
CA VAL A 82 2.67 -1.80 13.75
C VAL A 82 1.23 -1.37 13.53
N SER A 83 1.00 -0.28 12.76
CA SER A 83 -0.34 0.19 12.44
C SER A 83 -1.04 -0.72 11.44
N VAL A 84 -0.31 -1.23 10.44
CA VAL A 84 -0.84 -2.20 9.47
C VAL A 84 -1.34 -3.45 10.20
N ARG A 85 -0.52 -4.04 11.06
CA ARG A 85 -0.88 -5.24 11.82
C ARG A 85 -2.15 -5.03 12.66
N LYS A 86 -2.24 -3.92 13.40
CA LYS A 86 -3.43 -3.58 14.20
C LYS A 86 -4.69 -3.45 13.35
N ILE A 87 -4.60 -2.84 12.17
CA ILE A 87 -5.73 -2.72 11.24
C ILE A 87 -6.16 -4.10 10.74
N LEU A 88 -5.22 -4.93 10.33
CA LEU A 88 -5.51 -6.29 9.87
C LEU A 88 -6.13 -7.16 10.96
N GLU A 89 -5.66 -7.03 12.20
CA GLU A 89 -6.24 -7.72 13.36
C GLU A 89 -7.67 -7.23 13.64
N HIS A 90 -7.90 -5.92 13.61
CA HIS A 90 -9.22 -5.31 13.84
C HIS A 90 -10.29 -5.84 12.87
N PHE A 91 -9.92 -5.99 11.60
CA PHE A 91 -10.81 -6.49 10.55
C PHE A 91 -10.77 -8.02 10.35
N ASP A 92 -10.07 -8.75 11.23
CA ASP A 92 -9.89 -10.21 11.14
C ASP A 92 -9.29 -10.68 9.78
N LEU A 93 -8.39 -9.86 9.22
CA LEU A 93 -7.73 -10.12 7.94
C LEU A 93 -6.31 -10.68 8.10
N MET A 94 -5.68 -10.56 9.28
CA MET A 94 -4.29 -10.96 9.50
C MET A 94 -4.02 -12.42 9.09
N ARG A 95 -4.99 -13.30 9.26
CA ARG A 95 -4.88 -14.74 8.95
C ARG A 95 -4.63 -15.05 7.47
N TYR A 96 -4.89 -14.12 6.58
CA TYR A 96 -4.70 -14.33 5.15
C TYR A 96 -3.28 -14.01 4.66
N PHE A 97 -2.51 -13.24 5.44
CA PHE A 97 -1.22 -12.74 5.01
C PHE A 97 -0.07 -13.58 5.57
N ASP A 98 0.79 -14.05 4.68
CA ASP A 98 2.00 -14.79 5.02
C ASP A 98 3.12 -13.82 5.46
N VAL A 99 3.14 -12.62 4.88
CA VAL A 99 4.12 -11.57 5.15
C VAL A 99 3.42 -10.21 5.30
N VAL A 100 3.84 -9.44 6.29
CA VAL A 100 3.35 -8.07 6.50
C VAL A 100 4.54 -7.15 6.69
N VAL A 101 4.78 -6.29 5.70
CA VAL A 101 5.86 -5.29 5.69
C VAL A 101 5.27 -3.89 5.65
N GLY A 102 5.73 -3.06 6.55
CA GLY A 102 5.42 -1.63 6.59
C GLY A 102 6.67 -0.80 6.81
N SER A 103 6.53 0.53 6.80
CA SER A 103 7.63 1.42 7.17
C SER A 103 8.01 1.27 8.64
N ALA A 104 9.25 1.63 8.99
CA ALA A 104 9.65 1.72 10.38
C ALA A 104 8.97 2.92 11.07
N PRO A 105 8.77 2.90 12.41
CA PRO A 105 8.13 3.99 13.13
C PRO A 105 8.87 5.33 13.05
N ASP A 106 10.18 5.29 12.86
CA ASP A 106 11.04 6.47 12.70
C ASP A 106 11.08 6.99 11.25
N GLY A 107 10.36 6.34 10.33
CA GLY A 107 10.31 6.69 8.91
C GLY A 107 11.48 6.16 8.10
N SER A 108 12.46 5.47 8.71
CA SER A 108 13.49 4.76 7.95
C SER A 108 12.90 3.60 7.16
N HIS A 109 13.55 3.23 6.05
CA HIS A 109 13.06 2.16 5.17
C HIS A 109 11.59 2.33 4.77
N GLY A 110 11.20 3.57 4.48
CA GLY A 110 9.82 3.98 4.21
C GLY A 110 9.50 4.17 2.74
N THR A 111 10.46 4.11 1.84
CA THR A 111 10.17 4.17 0.41
C THR A 111 9.44 2.90 -0.04
N LYS A 112 8.51 3.03 -1.00
CA LYS A 112 7.78 1.88 -1.50
C LYS A 112 8.72 0.81 -2.07
N GLU A 113 9.81 1.22 -2.69
CA GLU A 113 10.83 0.33 -3.25
C GLU A 113 11.46 -0.57 -2.18
N GLU A 114 11.94 0.02 -1.08
CA GLU A 114 12.52 -0.72 0.05
C GLU A 114 11.52 -1.67 0.70
N ILE A 115 10.26 -1.24 0.80
CA ILE A 115 9.18 -2.04 1.37
C ILE A 115 8.87 -3.25 0.48
N VAL A 116 8.79 -3.05 -0.84
CA VAL A 116 8.58 -4.14 -1.81
C VAL A 116 9.78 -5.10 -1.79
N GLU A 117 11.01 -4.60 -1.76
CA GLU A 117 12.21 -5.43 -1.65
C GLU A 117 12.16 -6.34 -0.41
N ARG A 118 11.81 -5.78 0.74
CA ARG A 118 11.66 -6.55 1.97
C ARG A 118 10.56 -7.60 1.88
N ALA A 119 9.41 -7.25 1.31
CA ALA A 119 8.31 -8.20 1.14
C ALA A 119 8.71 -9.37 0.23
N LEU A 120 9.39 -9.11 -0.89
CA LEU A 120 9.92 -10.15 -1.77
C LEU A 120 10.96 -11.03 -1.08
N SER A 121 11.82 -10.43 -0.26
CA SER A 121 12.81 -11.16 0.54
C SER A 121 12.16 -12.08 1.56
N GLU A 122 11.17 -11.59 2.30
CA GLU A 122 10.45 -12.36 3.32
C GLU A 122 9.57 -13.46 2.71
N LEU A 123 9.05 -13.25 1.49
CA LEU A 123 8.39 -14.30 0.69
C LEU A 123 9.37 -15.34 0.12
N GLY A 124 10.68 -15.06 0.15
CA GLY A 124 11.70 -15.94 -0.41
C GLY A 124 11.82 -15.91 -1.93
N VAL A 125 11.18 -14.94 -2.59
CA VAL A 125 11.14 -14.83 -4.07
C VAL A 125 12.11 -13.80 -4.64
N GLN A 126 12.82 -13.06 -3.81
CA GLN A 126 13.79 -12.05 -4.25
C GLN A 126 14.96 -12.66 -5.08
N ALA A 127 15.33 -13.91 -4.78
CA ALA A 127 16.41 -14.62 -5.48
C ALA A 127 16.01 -15.20 -6.84
N LEU A 128 14.72 -15.14 -7.21
CA LEU A 128 14.26 -15.59 -8.51
C LEU A 128 14.83 -14.68 -9.63
N PRO A 129 15.10 -15.21 -10.82
CA PRO A 129 15.36 -14.39 -12.00
C PRO A 129 14.24 -13.38 -12.26
N ASP A 130 14.55 -12.24 -12.89
CA ASP A 130 13.56 -11.18 -13.11
C ASP A 130 12.35 -11.65 -13.92
N GLU A 131 12.57 -12.51 -14.93
CA GLU A 131 11.50 -13.10 -15.74
C GLU A 131 10.56 -13.99 -14.93
N ASP A 132 11.09 -14.75 -13.97
CA ASP A 132 10.31 -15.59 -13.07
C ASP A 132 9.53 -14.73 -12.05
N ARG A 133 10.14 -13.68 -11.50
CA ARG A 133 9.42 -12.73 -10.65
C ARG A 133 8.30 -12.05 -11.41
N TYR A 134 8.55 -11.61 -12.64
CA TYR A 134 7.52 -10.98 -13.46
C TYR A 134 6.33 -11.91 -13.73
N SER A 135 6.59 -13.20 -13.96
CA SER A 135 5.52 -14.17 -14.25
C SER A 135 4.82 -14.73 -13.00
N GLN A 136 5.48 -14.72 -11.84
CA GLN A 136 4.97 -15.39 -10.62
C GLN A 136 4.55 -14.41 -9.51
N CYS A 137 5.00 -13.16 -9.56
CA CYS A 137 4.72 -12.18 -8.53
C CYS A 137 3.89 -11.02 -9.08
N VAL A 138 2.85 -10.66 -8.35
CA VAL A 138 1.97 -9.53 -8.68
C VAL A 138 1.95 -8.56 -7.52
N MET A 139 2.20 -7.29 -7.80
CA MET A 139 1.92 -6.19 -6.89
C MET A 139 0.61 -5.52 -7.30
N VAL A 140 -0.34 -5.46 -6.37
CA VAL A 140 -1.60 -4.73 -6.56
C VAL A 140 -1.54 -3.44 -5.76
N GLY A 141 -1.85 -2.31 -6.39
CA GLY A 141 -1.85 -1.03 -5.71
C GLY A 141 -2.70 0.02 -6.40
N ASP A 142 -3.02 1.07 -5.66
CA ASP A 142 -3.90 2.14 -6.11
C ASP A 142 -3.17 3.48 -6.34
N ARG A 143 -1.84 3.50 -6.22
CA ARG A 143 -1.03 4.70 -6.45
C ARG A 143 0.19 4.38 -7.32
N LYS A 144 0.70 5.41 -7.98
CA LYS A 144 1.95 5.31 -8.78
C LYS A 144 3.13 4.72 -8.00
N PHE A 145 3.19 4.94 -6.70
CA PHE A 145 4.26 4.43 -5.85
C PHE A 145 4.29 2.90 -5.84
N ASP A 146 3.13 2.26 -5.83
CA ASP A 146 2.98 0.81 -5.89
C ASP A 146 3.48 0.27 -7.23
N ILE A 147 3.04 0.92 -8.32
CA ILE A 147 3.43 0.55 -9.68
C ILE A 147 4.95 0.70 -9.88
N CYS A 148 5.50 1.87 -9.49
CA CYS A 148 6.94 2.11 -9.60
C CYS A 148 7.76 1.13 -8.75
N GLY A 149 7.32 0.84 -7.52
CA GLY A 149 7.96 -0.13 -6.65
C GLY A 149 7.97 -1.54 -7.24
N ALA A 150 6.86 -1.99 -7.82
CA ALA A 150 6.77 -3.27 -8.51
C ALA A 150 7.73 -3.36 -9.70
N LYS A 151 7.68 -2.36 -10.58
CA LYS A 151 8.51 -2.30 -11.80
C LYS A 151 10.01 -2.35 -11.49
N LYS A 152 10.46 -1.64 -10.45
CA LYS A 152 11.86 -1.63 -10.05
C LYS A 152 12.39 -3.00 -9.64
N HIS A 153 11.54 -3.86 -9.16
CA HIS A 153 11.90 -5.22 -8.71
C HIS A 153 11.48 -6.33 -9.69
N GLY A 154 11.07 -5.98 -10.91
CA GLY A 154 10.68 -6.98 -11.91
C GLY A 154 9.43 -7.76 -11.49
N VAL A 155 8.45 -7.09 -10.87
CA VAL A 155 7.17 -7.66 -10.45
C VAL A 155 6.07 -7.12 -11.35
N THR A 156 5.12 -7.96 -11.75
CA THR A 156 3.95 -7.51 -12.50
C THR A 156 3.15 -6.51 -11.68
N ALA A 157 2.92 -5.33 -12.25
CA ALA A 157 2.24 -4.22 -11.61
C ALA A 157 0.77 -4.13 -12.06
N VAL A 158 -0.15 -4.33 -11.11
CA VAL A 158 -1.60 -4.20 -11.33
C VAL A 158 -2.12 -2.99 -10.56
N GLY A 159 -2.66 -2.03 -11.30
CA GLY A 159 -3.35 -0.88 -10.73
C GLY A 159 -4.82 -1.19 -10.45
N VAL A 160 -5.38 -0.62 -9.39
CA VAL A 160 -6.83 -0.65 -9.12
C VAL A 160 -7.40 0.76 -9.26
N SER A 161 -8.40 0.95 -10.14
CA SER A 161 -8.97 2.27 -10.46
C SER A 161 -9.94 2.77 -9.39
N PHE A 162 -10.45 1.88 -8.55
CA PHE A 162 -11.38 2.20 -7.45
C PHE A 162 -10.70 2.66 -6.16
N GLY A 163 -9.39 2.92 -6.20
CA GLY A 163 -8.59 3.46 -5.10
C GLY A 163 -8.44 4.98 -5.15
N PHE A 164 -7.24 5.48 -4.86
CA PHE A 164 -6.94 6.92 -4.69
C PHE A 164 -6.02 7.48 -5.80
N ALA A 165 -5.83 6.77 -6.91
CA ALA A 165 -5.06 7.28 -8.04
C ALA A 165 -5.79 8.46 -8.70
N ASP A 166 -5.01 9.48 -9.09
CA ASP A 166 -5.50 10.52 -9.98
C ASP A 166 -5.75 9.94 -11.38
N GLU A 167 -6.58 10.61 -12.18
CA GLU A 167 -6.86 10.19 -13.56
C GLU A 167 -5.56 10.07 -14.38
N GLY A 168 -5.32 8.90 -14.94
CA GLY A 168 -4.12 8.58 -15.72
C GLY A 168 -2.85 8.34 -14.90
N GLU A 169 -2.89 8.38 -13.57
CA GLU A 169 -1.71 8.16 -12.71
C GLU A 169 -1.12 6.76 -12.88
N LEU A 170 -1.97 5.75 -12.93
CA LEU A 170 -1.55 4.34 -13.01
C LEU A 170 -0.94 4.01 -14.37
N GLU A 171 -1.55 4.51 -15.45
CA GLU A 171 -1.06 4.37 -16.82
C GLU A 171 0.29 5.06 -17.00
N GLN A 172 0.42 6.30 -16.51
CA GLN A 172 1.67 7.06 -16.58
C GLN A 172 2.78 6.42 -15.75
N ALA A 173 2.45 5.76 -14.65
CA ALA A 173 3.40 4.98 -13.85
C ALA A 173 3.81 3.65 -14.52
N GLY A 174 3.12 3.24 -15.58
CA GLY A 174 3.42 2.04 -16.36
C GLY A 174 2.84 0.77 -15.77
N ALA A 175 1.63 0.81 -15.20
CA ALA A 175 0.91 -0.39 -14.78
C ALA A 175 0.80 -1.37 -15.96
N ASP A 176 1.06 -2.66 -15.70
CA ASP A 176 0.92 -3.70 -16.73
C ASP A 176 -0.55 -3.99 -17.01
N TYR A 177 -1.37 -3.90 -15.96
CA TYR A 177 -2.81 -4.09 -16.00
C TYR A 177 -3.47 -3.07 -15.08
N ILE A 178 -4.72 -2.70 -15.42
CA ILE A 178 -5.59 -1.90 -14.54
C ILE A 178 -6.90 -2.65 -14.44
N VAL A 179 -7.43 -2.79 -13.23
CA VAL A 179 -8.70 -3.46 -12.94
C VAL A 179 -9.64 -2.50 -12.24
N ASP A 180 -10.93 -2.61 -12.56
CA ASP A 180 -11.95 -1.64 -12.16
C ASP A 180 -12.83 -2.13 -11.00
N SER A 181 -12.64 -3.36 -10.55
CA SER A 181 -13.43 -3.95 -9.47
C SER A 181 -12.69 -5.05 -8.71
N ILE A 182 -13.18 -5.36 -7.50
CA ILE A 182 -12.69 -6.51 -6.71
C ILE A 182 -12.94 -7.84 -7.44
N GLU A 183 -14.04 -7.95 -8.18
CA GLU A 183 -14.35 -9.13 -8.97
C GLU A 183 -13.31 -9.34 -10.08
N GLU A 184 -13.03 -8.31 -10.86
CA GLU A 184 -12.01 -8.36 -11.92
C GLU A 184 -10.61 -8.64 -11.36
N MET A 185 -10.26 -8.01 -10.24
CA MET A 185 -9.01 -8.27 -9.53
C MET A 185 -8.93 -9.73 -9.06
N THR A 186 -10.02 -10.25 -8.51
CA THR A 186 -10.10 -11.65 -8.08
C THR A 186 -9.86 -12.57 -9.25
N ASP A 187 -10.59 -12.38 -10.34
CA ASP A 187 -10.43 -13.17 -11.56
C ASP A 187 -9.00 -13.13 -12.10
N PHE A 188 -8.38 -11.96 -12.08
CA PHE A 188 -6.98 -11.81 -12.50
C PHE A 188 -6.01 -12.61 -11.62
N LEU A 189 -6.13 -12.51 -10.30
CA LEU A 189 -5.20 -13.11 -9.34
C LEU A 189 -5.34 -14.63 -9.19
N ILE A 190 -6.53 -15.18 -9.43
CA ILE A 190 -6.79 -16.61 -9.25
C ILE A 190 -6.78 -17.43 -10.55
N ARG A 191 -6.56 -16.79 -11.70
CA ARG A 191 -6.43 -17.52 -12.98
C ARG A 191 -5.25 -18.50 -12.90
N PRO A 192 -5.44 -19.72 -13.51
CA PRO A 192 -4.40 -20.72 -13.55
C PRO A 192 -3.23 -20.31 -14.44
#